data_d4f9241e0eb684d64851e0794414ffed
#
_entry.id   d4f9241e0eb684d64851e0794414ffed
#
_cell.length_a   1.000
_cell.length_b   1.000
_cell.length_c   1.000
_cell.angle_alpha   90.00
_cell.angle_beta   90.00
_cell.angle_gamma   90.00
#
_symmetry.space_group_name_H-M   'P 1'
#
loop_
_entity.id
_entity.type
_entity.pdbx_description
1 polymer ?
#
loop_
_entity_poly.entity_id
_entity_poly.type
_entity_poly.pdbx_seq_one_letter_code
_entity_poly.pdbx_strand_id
1 'polypeptide(L)'
;MPVQSAFINWKQEPDEYLEAILGKGRAEKLNPLGTFVRNGIIISDGSDAPCTTPNPIAWIDKAVNHPVHGEAISVQDALRMCTYNGYYASFDEDKRGSLEVGKFADMVILSENPYEVEKTDLKNIKVEQLLLQGLPYRSCRENIFKAALRGLHSRDA
;
A
#
# COMPACT_ATOMS: atom_id res chain seq x y z
N MET A 1 -8.26 -0.43 -12.23
CA MET A 1 -7.09 -1.04 -12.90
C MET A 1 -6.01 -1.26 -11.84
N PRO A 2 -5.52 -2.49 -11.60
CA PRO A 2 -4.42 -2.73 -10.67
C PRO A 2 -3.10 -2.21 -11.25
N VAL A 3 -2.29 -1.60 -10.39
CA VAL A 3 -0.91 -1.15 -10.62
C VAL A 3 -0.02 -1.63 -9.49
N GLN A 4 1.29 -1.51 -9.64
CA GLN A 4 2.25 -1.85 -8.59
C GLN A 4 3.25 -0.70 -8.43
N SER A 5 2.89 0.31 -7.63
CA SER A 5 3.77 1.45 -7.35
C SER A 5 5.09 1.03 -6.68
N ALA A 6 5.11 -0.15 -6.06
CA ALA A 6 6.31 -0.75 -5.49
C ALA A 6 7.47 -0.89 -6.51
N PHE A 7 7.17 -1.01 -7.81
CA PHE A 7 8.17 -1.10 -8.87
C PHE A 7 8.76 0.25 -9.32
N ILE A 8 8.21 1.37 -8.86
CA ILE A 8 8.82 2.68 -9.12
C ILE A 8 10.20 2.71 -8.48
N ASN A 9 11.25 2.98 -9.26
CA ASN A 9 12.65 2.91 -8.84
C ASN A 9 13.01 1.57 -8.17
N TRP A 10 12.60 0.48 -8.79
CA TRP A 10 12.92 -0.85 -8.28
C TRP A 10 14.38 -1.21 -8.60
N LYS A 11 15.16 -1.55 -7.58
CA LYS A 11 16.61 -1.79 -7.70
C LYS A 11 17.01 -2.94 -8.62
N GLN A 12 16.11 -3.90 -8.84
CA GLN A 12 16.36 -5.06 -9.70
C GLN A 12 16.20 -4.71 -11.20
N GLU A 13 15.52 -3.59 -11.49
CA GLU A 13 15.36 -3.06 -12.85
C GLU A 13 15.80 -1.59 -12.87
N PRO A 14 17.10 -1.31 -12.82
CA PRO A 14 17.62 0.05 -12.86
C PRO A 14 17.31 0.73 -14.20
N ASP A 15 17.33 2.04 -14.20
CA ASP A 15 16.91 2.86 -15.36
C ASP A 15 17.70 2.50 -16.64
N GLU A 16 19.01 2.22 -16.53
CA GLU A 16 19.84 1.82 -17.67
C GLU A 16 19.37 0.51 -18.30
N TYR A 17 18.90 -0.44 -17.47
CA TYR A 17 18.35 -1.70 -17.95
C TYR A 17 17.01 -1.49 -18.67
N LEU A 18 16.14 -0.68 -18.09
CA LEU A 18 14.82 -0.35 -18.68
C LEU A 18 15.00 0.43 -19.98
N GLU A 19 15.93 1.39 -20.04
CA GLU A 19 16.24 2.13 -21.26
C GLU A 19 16.82 1.21 -22.37
N ALA A 20 17.64 0.25 -22.01
CA ALA A 20 18.21 -0.70 -22.97
C ALA A 20 17.14 -1.61 -23.60
N ILE A 21 16.13 -2.04 -22.81
CA ILE A 21 15.07 -2.93 -23.29
C ILE A 21 13.96 -2.16 -24.01
N LEU A 22 13.50 -1.06 -23.42
CA LEU A 22 12.31 -0.34 -23.87
C LEU A 22 12.63 0.85 -24.77
N GLY A 23 13.84 1.36 -24.70
CA GLY A 23 14.25 2.66 -25.21
C GLY A 23 13.85 3.79 -24.26
N LYS A 24 14.69 4.85 -24.21
CA LYS A 24 14.58 5.95 -23.24
C LYS A 24 13.16 6.55 -23.16
N GLY A 25 12.56 6.90 -24.28
CA GLY A 25 11.26 7.53 -24.30
C GLY A 25 10.07 6.65 -23.85
N ARG A 26 10.27 5.33 -23.71
CA ARG A 26 9.29 4.40 -23.14
C ARG A 26 9.58 4.10 -21.67
N ALA A 27 10.85 3.97 -21.30
CA ALA A 27 11.25 3.75 -19.92
C ALA A 27 10.73 4.90 -19.02
N GLU A 28 10.84 6.14 -19.46
CA GLU A 28 10.32 7.33 -18.78
C GLU A 28 8.78 7.37 -18.63
N LYS A 29 8.07 6.49 -19.34
CA LYS A 29 6.58 6.42 -19.29
C LYS A 29 6.06 5.24 -18.47
N LEU A 30 6.93 4.56 -17.77
CA LEU A 30 6.51 3.48 -16.88
C LEU A 30 5.76 4.03 -15.66
N ASN A 31 4.77 3.25 -15.20
CA ASN A 31 3.96 3.60 -14.03
C ASN A 31 3.32 5.02 -14.12
N PRO A 32 2.57 5.35 -15.18
CA PRO A 32 2.05 6.70 -15.41
C PRO A 32 0.85 7.01 -14.50
N LEU A 33 1.04 7.02 -13.17
CA LEU A 33 -0.01 7.12 -12.16
C LEU A 33 -0.77 8.45 -12.28
N GLY A 34 -0.04 9.57 -12.39
CA GLY A 34 -0.64 10.88 -12.54
C GLY A 34 -1.46 11.00 -13.83
N THR A 35 -0.99 10.40 -14.92
CA THR A 35 -1.74 10.32 -16.18
C THR A 35 -3.04 9.54 -16.00
N PHE A 36 -3.03 8.41 -15.31
CA PHE A 36 -4.24 7.64 -15.05
C PHE A 36 -5.24 8.42 -14.20
N VAL A 37 -4.80 9.03 -13.10
CA VAL A 37 -5.66 9.83 -12.22
C VAL A 37 -6.28 11.01 -12.97
N ARG A 38 -5.49 11.77 -13.72
CA ARG A 38 -5.99 12.92 -14.53
C ARG A 38 -7.01 12.53 -15.58
N ASN A 39 -6.95 11.31 -16.08
CA ASN A 39 -7.94 10.78 -17.05
C ASN A 39 -9.10 10.04 -16.38
N GLY A 40 -9.26 10.14 -15.05
CA GLY A 40 -10.37 9.53 -14.32
C GLY A 40 -10.30 8.01 -14.23
N ILE A 41 -9.13 7.41 -14.50
CA ILE A 41 -8.95 5.96 -14.38
C ILE A 41 -8.77 5.62 -12.90
N ILE A 42 -9.67 4.80 -12.38
CA ILE A 42 -9.56 4.27 -11.01
C ILE A 42 -8.46 3.23 -10.98
N ILE A 43 -7.39 3.53 -10.24
CA ILE A 43 -6.24 2.64 -10.03
C ILE A 43 -6.24 2.09 -8.60
N SER A 44 -5.89 0.81 -8.45
CA SER A 44 -5.64 0.15 -7.15
C SER A 44 -4.22 -0.36 -7.10
N ASP A 45 -3.63 -0.43 -5.92
CA ASP A 45 -2.23 -0.83 -5.76
C ASP A 45 -2.07 -2.25 -5.22
N GLY A 46 -0.90 -2.81 -5.48
CA GLY A 46 -0.48 -4.12 -4.99
C GLY A 46 1.03 -4.27 -4.97
N SER A 47 1.50 -5.29 -4.27
CA SER A 47 2.94 -5.55 -4.09
C SER A 47 3.54 -6.48 -5.13
N ASP A 48 2.73 -7.31 -5.76
CA ASP A 48 3.23 -8.47 -6.50
C ASP A 48 4.20 -9.33 -5.63
N ALA A 49 3.86 -9.47 -4.32
CA ALA A 49 4.70 -10.25 -3.40
C ALA A 49 4.82 -11.70 -3.89
N PRO A 50 6.02 -12.31 -3.80
CA PRO A 50 7.21 -11.86 -3.05
C PRO A 50 8.19 -10.96 -3.82
N CYS A 51 7.87 -10.51 -5.04
CA CYS A 51 8.77 -9.67 -5.84
C CYS A 51 9.08 -8.35 -5.11
N THR A 52 8.08 -7.72 -4.51
CA THR A 52 8.28 -6.57 -3.63
C THR A 52 7.66 -6.80 -2.26
N THR A 53 8.07 -5.99 -1.27
CA THR A 53 7.54 -6.10 0.09
C THR A 53 6.08 -5.62 0.13
N PRO A 54 5.16 -6.37 0.78
CA PRO A 54 3.77 -5.95 0.95
C PRO A 54 3.66 -4.85 2.03
N ASN A 55 4.10 -3.64 1.69
CA ASN A 55 4.10 -2.47 2.57
C ASN A 55 3.38 -1.29 1.91
N PRO A 56 2.08 -1.09 2.17
CA PRO A 56 1.30 0.00 1.58
C PRO A 56 1.86 1.40 1.86
N ILE A 57 2.49 1.64 3.01
CA ILE A 57 3.12 2.94 3.30
C ILE A 57 4.24 3.24 2.28
N ALA A 58 5.06 2.24 1.96
CA ALA A 58 6.11 2.41 0.95
C ALA A 58 5.53 2.62 -0.46
N TRP A 59 4.37 2.04 -0.78
CA TRP A 59 3.71 2.26 -2.08
C TRP A 59 3.15 3.67 -2.18
N ILE A 60 2.51 4.15 -1.11
CA ILE A 60 2.01 5.53 -0.99
C ILE A 60 3.18 6.52 -1.16
N ASP A 61 4.29 6.30 -0.45
CA ASP A 61 5.49 7.12 -0.57
C ASP A 61 5.99 7.20 -2.02
N LYS A 62 6.12 6.06 -2.68
CA LYS A 62 6.58 5.99 -4.08
C LYS A 62 5.62 6.66 -5.07
N ALA A 63 4.33 6.52 -4.87
CA ALA A 63 3.32 7.12 -5.72
C ALA A 63 3.26 8.65 -5.56
N VAL A 64 3.41 9.16 -4.34
CA VAL A 64 3.43 10.60 -4.04
C VAL A 64 4.75 11.26 -4.44
N ASN A 65 5.86 10.53 -4.30
CA ASN A 65 7.21 11.00 -4.64
C ASN A 65 7.70 10.43 -5.99
N HIS A 66 6.78 10.25 -6.95
CA HIS A 66 7.12 9.68 -8.25
C HIS A 66 8.20 10.51 -8.95
N PRO A 67 9.30 9.90 -9.47
CA PRO A 67 10.44 10.62 -10.03
C PRO A 67 10.12 11.31 -11.36
N VAL A 68 9.18 10.74 -12.13
CA VAL A 68 8.80 11.32 -13.43
C VAL A 68 7.87 12.51 -13.23
N HIS A 69 8.24 13.64 -13.81
CA HIS A 69 7.47 14.87 -13.71
C HIS A 69 6.02 14.69 -14.20
N GLY A 70 5.07 15.12 -13.35
CA GLY A 70 3.64 15.02 -13.64
C GLY A 70 3.00 13.65 -13.38
N GLU A 71 3.78 12.63 -12.98
CA GLU A 71 3.24 11.31 -12.64
C GLU A 71 3.05 11.09 -11.13
N ALA A 72 3.60 11.97 -10.29
CA ALA A 72 3.29 12.01 -8.86
C ALA A 72 1.79 12.29 -8.65
N ILE A 73 1.17 11.57 -7.72
CA ILE A 73 -0.24 11.74 -7.35
C ILE A 73 -0.39 12.37 -5.97
N SER A 74 -1.59 12.79 -5.61
CA SER A 74 -1.85 13.34 -4.28
C SER A 74 -1.79 12.25 -3.20
N VAL A 75 -1.55 12.64 -1.95
CA VAL A 75 -1.63 11.73 -0.79
C VAL A 75 -3.02 11.09 -0.72
N GLN A 76 -4.06 11.86 -1.02
CA GLN A 76 -5.44 11.37 -1.05
C GLN A 76 -5.62 10.27 -2.10
N ASP A 77 -5.14 10.47 -3.32
CA ASP A 77 -5.26 9.46 -4.38
C ASP A 77 -4.45 8.21 -4.06
N ALA A 78 -3.24 8.37 -3.50
CA ALA A 78 -2.40 7.26 -3.09
C ALA A 78 -3.02 6.43 -1.95
N LEU A 79 -3.65 7.08 -0.95
CA LEU A 79 -4.40 6.40 0.10
C LEU A 79 -5.61 5.66 -0.47
N ARG A 80 -6.39 6.30 -1.35
CA ARG A 80 -7.53 5.65 -2.03
C ARG A 80 -7.10 4.46 -2.86
N MET A 81 -5.97 4.54 -3.53
CA MET A 81 -5.38 3.46 -4.33
C MET A 81 -5.09 2.22 -3.47
N CYS A 82 -4.64 2.42 -2.23
CA CYS A 82 -4.35 1.34 -1.28
C CYS A 82 -5.57 0.91 -0.42
N THR A 83 -6.73 1.58 -0.52
CA THR A 83 -7.93 1.32 0.29
C THR A 83 -9.18 1.13 -0.57
N TYR A 84 -9.98 2.17 -0.75
CA TYR A 84 -11.27 2.13 -1.46
C TYR A 84 -11.17 1.53 -2.85
N ASN A 85 -10.17 1.93 -3.64
CA ASN A 85 -10.04 1.51 -5.02
C ASN A 85 -9.74 0.00 -5.17
N GLY A 86 -9.09 -0.61 -4.17
CA GLY A 86 -8.90 -2.06 -4.10
C GLY A 86 -10.22 -2.80 -3.98
N TYR A 87 -11.10 -2.33 -3.08
CA TYR A 87 -12.43 -2.91 -2.91
C TYR A 87 -13.35 -2.63 -4.10
N TYR A 88 -13.24 -1.44 -4.72
CA TYR A 88 -13.93 -1.14 -5.97
C TYR A 88 -13.54 -2.13 -7.07
N ALA A 89 -12.26 -2.48 -7.19
CA ALA A 89 -11.78 -3.45 -8.17
C ALA A 89 -12.30 -4.88 -7.91
N SER A 90 -12.67 -5.21 -6.67
CA SER A 90 -13.25 -6.51 -6.28
C SER A 90 -14.77 -6.49 -6.11
N PHE A 91 -15.45 -5.37 -6.43
CA PHE A 91 -16.90 -5.20 -6.29
C PHE A 91 -17.42 -5.37 -4.85
N ASP A 92 -16.63 -4.93 -3.85
CA ASP A 92 -16.97 -5.01 -2.42
C ASP A 92 -16.94 -3.61 -1.74
N GLU A 93 -16.93 -2.54 -2.53
CA GLU A 93 -16.84 -1.15 -2.07
C GLU A 93 -18.06 -0.70 -1.28
N ASP A 94 -19.19 -1.34 -1.45
CA ASP A 94 -20.41 -1.09 -0.67
C ASP A 94 -20.26 -1.52 0.80
N LYS A 95 -19.33 -2.44 1.08
CA LYS A 95 -19.12 -3.02 2.42
C LYS A 95 -17.81 -2.61 3.06
N ARG A 96 -16.81 -2.20 2.27
CA ARG A 96 -15.43 -1.99 2.72
C ARG A 96 -14.77 -0.80 2.02
N GLY A 97 -13.56 -0.46 2.44
CA GLY A 97 -12.68 0.51 1.77
C GLY A 97 -12.87 1.96 2.18
N SER A 98 -13.92 2.28 2.95
CA SER A 98 -14.15 3.61 3.52
C SER A 98 -14.78 3.50 4.90
N LEU A 99 -14.60 4.55 5.71
CA LEU A 99 -15.19 4.64 7.05
C LEU A 99 -16.57 5.30 6.96
N GLU A 100 -17.57 4.51 6.68
CA GLU A 100 -18.95 4.94 6.53
C GLU A 100 -19.89 4.07 7.38
N VAL A 101 -21.00 4.65 7.84
CA VAL A 101 -22.03 3.91 8.59
C VAL A 101 -22.60 2.79 7.73
N GLY A 102 -22.61 1.57 8.26
CA GLY A 102 -23.08 0.37 7.56
C GLY A 102 -21.98 -0.46 6.89
N LYS A 103 -20.77 0.07 6.80
CA LYS A 103 -19.61 -0.70 6.31
C LYS A 103 -18.85 -1.41 7.44
N PHE A 104 -18.06 -2.41 7.09
CA PHE A 104 -17.18 -3.06 8.05
C PHE A 104 -16.16 -2.06 8.61
N ALA A 105 -15.92 -2.14 9.91
CA ALA A 105 -14.93 -1.32 10.61
C ALA A 105 -13.51 -1.87 10.42
N ASP A 106 -13.08 -1.97 9.16
CA ASP A 106 -11.71 -2.31 8.79
C ASP A 106 -10.89 -1.01 8.77
N MET A 107 -9.98 -0.85 9.73
CA MET A 107 -9.28 0.41 9.97
C MET A 107 -7.80 0.18 10.21
N VAL A 108 -7.01 1.17 9.81
CA VAL A 108 -5.57 1.25 10.12
C VAL A 108 -5.33 2.51 10.94
N ILE A 109 -4.66 2.37 12.08
CA ILE A 109 -4.18 3.50 12.89
C ILE A 109 -2.71 3.72 12.55
N LEU A 110 -2.41 4.93 12.12
CA LEU A 110 -1.06 5.35 11.74
C LEU A 110 -0.43 6.22 12.83
N SER A 111 0.90 6.19 12.92
CA SER A 111 1.65 6.99 13.90
C SER A 111 1.55 8.50 13.65
N GLU A 112 1.30 8.90 12.42
CA GLU A 112 1.22 10.29 11.99
C GLU A 112 0.15 10.47 10.92
N ASN A 113 -0.35 11.71 10.78
CA ASN A 113 -1.30 12.06 9.74
C ASN A 113 -0.60 12.21 8.38
N PRO A 114 -0.87 11.34 7.39
CA PRO A 114 -0.22 11.40 6.09
C PRO A 114 -0.42 12.73 5.32
N TYR A 115 -1.45 13.50 5.69
CA TYR A 115 -1.73 14.80 5.06
C TYR A 115 -0.91 15.95 5.65
N GLU A 116 -0.30 15.76 6.83
CA GLU A 116 0.40 16.80 7.58
C GLU A 116 1.93 16.62 7.59
N VAL A 117 2.41 15.40 7.32
CA VAL A 117 3.85 15.16 7.22
C VAL A 117 4.41 15.66 5.89
N GLU A 118 5.69 16.01 5.89
CA GLU A 118 6.40 16.29 4.65
C GLU A 118 6.38 15.06 3.73
N LYS A 119 6.23 15.27 2.43
CA LYS A 119 6.13 14.16 1.47
C LYS A 119 7.30 13.19 1.54
N THR A 120 8.52 13.69 1.80
CA THR A 120 9.75 12.90 1.96
C THR A 120 9.74 12.00 3.18
N ASP A 121 8.86 12.27 4.15
CA ASP A 121 8.75 11.56 5.41
C ASP A 121 7.59 10.55 5.46
N LEU A 122 6.77 10.48 4.40
CA LEU A 122 5.68 9.51 4.30
C LEU A 122 6.14 8.08 4.56
N LYS A 123 7.32 7.70 4.07
CA LYS A 123 7.93 6.37 4.27
C LYS A 123 8.23 6.03 5.74
N ASN A 124 8.29 7.03 6.63
CA ASN A 124 8.61 6.88 8.05
C ASN A 124 7.35 6.61 8.90
N ILE A 125 6.16 6.83 8.36
CA ILE A 125 4.88 6.55 9.02
C ILE A 125 4.80 5.05 9.34
N LYS A 126 4.38 4.74 10.57
CA LYS A 126 4.22 3.37 11.04
C LYS A 126 2.74 3.01 11.19
N VAL A 127 2.42 1.74 10.92
CA VAL A 127 1.12 1.18 11.29
C VAL A 127 1.20 0.80 12.76
N GLU A 128 0.46 1.49 13.61
CA GLU A 128 0.40 1.21 15.05
C GLU A 128 -0.61 0.11 15.35
N GLN A 129 -1.74 0.13 14.65
CA GLN A 129 -2.78 -0.88 14.84
C GLN A 129 -3.56 -1.13 13.54
N LEU A 130 -3.92 -2.39 13.34
CA LEU A 130 -4.87 -2.81 12.33
C LEU A 130 -6.11 -3.37 13.04
N LEU A 131 -7.29 -2.90 12.64
CA LEU A 131 -8.56 -3.45 13.08
C LEU A 131 -9.28 -4.11 11.89
N LEU A 132 -9.81 -5.29 12.11
CA LEU A 132 -10.70 -5.98 11.19
C LEU A 132 -12.06 -6.13 11.85
N GLN A 133 -13.09 -5.59 11.22
CA GLN A 133 -14.45 -5.56 11.75
C GLN A 133 -14.51 -4.98 13.18
N GLY A 134 -13.72 -3.96 13.45
CA GLY A 134 -13.62 -3.29 14.74
C GLY A 134 -12.77 -4.03 15.80
N LEU A 135 -12.26 -5.21 15.49
CA LEU A 135 -11.43 -5.98 16.42
C LEU A 135 -9.94 -5.86 16.06
N PRO A 136 -9.05 -5.69 17.07
CA PRO A 136 -7.62 -5.66 16.83
C PRO A 136 -7.12 -6.91 16.11
N TYR A 137 -6.50 -6.72 14.95
CA TYR A 137 -5.87 -7.80 14.21
C TYR A 137 -4.59 -8.24 14.92
N ARG A 138 -4.48 -9.53 15.20
CA ARG A 138 -3.27 -10.16 15.75
C ARG A 138 -2.70 -11.09 14.70
N SER A 139 -1.42 -10.89 14.38
CA SER A 139 -0.75 -11.77 13.42
C SER A 139 -0.73 -13.23 13.92
N CYS A 140 -0.77 -14.18 13.00
CA CYS A 140 -0.67 -15.63 13.32
C CYS A 140 0.58 -15.96 14.14
N ARG A 141 1.70 -15.24 13.94
CA ARG A 141 2.94 -15.42 14.70
C ARG A 141 2.75 -15.17 16.20
N GLU A 142 2.02 -14.12 16.61
CA GLU A 142 1.73 -13.87 18.02
C GLU A 142 0.88 -14.98 18.64
N ASN A 143 -0.08 -15.52 17.90
CA ASN A 143 -0.95 -16.59 18.39
C ASN A 143 -0.19 -17.92 18.54
N ILE A 144 0.69 -18.27 17.60
CA ILE A 144 1.53 -19.47 17.67
C ILE A 144 2.53 -19.36 18.83
N PHE A 145 3.17 -18.22 19.01
CA PHE A 145 4.13 -18.00 20.09
C PHE A 145 3.46 -18.03 21.47
N LYS A 146 2.30 -17.37 21.61
CA LYS A 146 1.51 -17.41 22.86
C LYS A 146 0.95 -18.80 23.15
N ALA A 147 0.54 -19.57 22.15
CA ALA A 147 0.10 -20.95 22.31
C ALA A 147 1.25 -21.87 22.72
N ALA A 148 2.43 -21.69 22.13
CA ALA A 148 3.64 -22.44 22.52
C ALA A 148 4.07 -22.15 23.97
N LEU A 149 4.05 -20.87 24.38
CA LEU A 149 4.34 -20.49 25.78
C LEU A 149 3.33 -21.04 26.76
N ARG A 150 2.04 -21.08 26.46
CA ARG A 150 1.01 -21.69 27.30
C ARG A 150 1.20 -23.22 27.45
N GLY A 151 1.63 -23.87 26.36
CA GLY A 151 1.92 -25.30 26.36
C GLY A 151 3.16 -25.68 27.17
N LEU A 152 4.11 -24.76 27.35
CA LEU A 152 5.29 -24.94 28.20
C LEU A 152 4.93 -24.84 29.70
N HIS A 153 4.06 -23.90 30.09
CA HIS A 153 3.62 -23.72 31.49
C HIS A 153 2.64 -24.79 31.98
N SER A 154 2.01 -25.56 31.10
CA SER A 154 1.10 -26.63 31.47
C SER A 154 1.79 -27.99 31.69
N ARG A 155 3.10 -28.09 31.52
CA ARG A 155 3.88 -29.33 31.75
C ARG A 155 4.59 -29.38 33.09
N ASP A 156 4.54 -28.27 33.84
CA ASP A 156 5.18 -28.15 35.16
C ASP A 156 4.15 -28.13 36.32
N ALA A 157 2.93 -28.61 36.09
CA ALA A 157 1.86 -28.74 37.09
C ALA A 157 1.44 -30.22 37.29
#